data_4ce3ed0e26116ab516b75b288653d177
#
_entry.id   4ce3ed0e26116ab516b75b288653d177
#
_cell.length_a   1.000
_cell.length_b   1.000
_cell.length_c   1.000
_cell.angle_alpha   90.00
_cell.angle_beta   90.00
_cell.angle_gamma   90.00
#
_symmetry.space_group_name_H-M   'P 1'
#
loop_
_entity.id
_entity.type
_entity.pdbx_description
1 polymer ?
#
loop_
_entity_poly.entity_id
_entity_poly.type
_entity_poly.pdbx_seq_one_letter_code
_entity_poly.pdbx_strand_id
1 'polypeptide(L)'
;MIELKGLFKLSPTLAIKYLKKKHNKVSWDWYDIWQEAHNKSFTVAKAMREDILQDIREAVEKAISEGKTFRSFQKELQPILQKKGWWGKEFVVDSKGNTEQVQLGSVNRLKTIYRVNMQTSYQAGRYKTQIENTDSRPYWEYVAVLDARTRPEHAQLNGLIFRYDDPFWSSFYPPNGWRCRCRVNALANYNIKKKSQISSSDGCLSQEMRLVSKKSGEYKPVTVYTCLLYT
;
A
#
# COMPACT_ATOMS: atom_id res chain seq x y z
N MET A 1 26.05 25.42 5.91
CA MET A 1 24.80 24.94 6.55
C MET A 1 23.80 24.66 5.44
N ILE A 2 23.45 23.40 5.18
CA ILE A 2 22.38 23.07 4.23
C ILE A 2 21.08 23.53 4.86
N GLU A 3 20.38 24.46 4.21
CA GLU A 3 19.08 24.93 4.71
C GLU A 3 18.09 23.76 4.74
N LEU A 4 17.82 23.22 5.93
CA LEU A 4 16.84 22.14 6.15
C LEU A 4 15.47 22.48 5.55
N LYS A 5 15.09 23.75 5.48
CA LYS A 5 13.85 24.21 4.82
C LYS A 5 13.78 23.87 3.32
N GLY A 6 14.92 23.82 2.62
CA GLY A 6 14.98 23.40 1.21
C GLY A 6 14.74 21.91 1.01
N LEU A 7 15.22 21.07 1.93
CA LEU A 7 15.06 19.61 1.87
C LEU A 7 13.59 19.16 1.97
N PHE A 8 12.75 19.86 2.72
CA PHE A 8 11.32 19.55 2.85
C PHE A 8 10.47 19.95 1.63
N LYS A 9 11.04 20.73 0.69
CA LYS A 9 10.38 21.14 -0.57
C LYS A 9 10.76 20.24 -1.75
N LEU A 10 11.69 19.30 -1.59
CA LEU A 10 12.06 18.40 -2.65
C LEU A 10 10.91 17.44 -2.97
N SER A 11 10.54 17.40 -4.24
CA SER A 11 9.54 16.46 -4.74
C SER A 11 9.98 15.02 -4.50
N PRO A 12 9.09 14.11 -4.03
CA PRO A 12 9.44 12.71 -3.78
C PRO A 12 9.57 11.94 -5.10
N THR A 13 10.65 12.21 -5.84
CA THR A 13 10.87 11.71 -7.21
C THR A 13 10.75 10.20 -7.34
N LEU A 14 11.23 9.42 -6.35
CA LEU A 14 11.13 7.96 -6.37
C LEU A 14 9.69 7.47 -6.23
N ALA A 15 8.89 8.13 -5.38
CA ALA A 15 7.48 7.82 -5.21
C ALA A 15 6.68 8.13 -6.48
N ILE A 16 6.97 9.25 -7.14
CA ILE A 16 6.36 9.63 -8.41
C ILE A 16 6.75 8.65 -9.51
N LYS A 17 8.04 8.32 -9.63
CA LYS A 17 8.53 7.34 -10.62
C LYS A 17 7.86 5.97 -10.43
N TYR A 18 7.65 5.54 -9.19
CA TYR A 18 6.94 4.29 -8.93
C TYR A 18 5.49 4.34 -9.44
N LEU A 19 4.74 5.41 -9.11
CA LEU A 19 3.35 5.54 -9.55
C LEU A 19 3.24 5.62 -11.08
N LYS A 20 4.12 6.37 -11.73
CA LYS A 20 4.16 6.52 -13.20
C LYS A 20 4.46 5.22 -13.95
N LYS A 21 5.18 4.29 -13.35
CA LYS A 21 5.43 2.96 -13.94
C LYS A 21 4.22 2.05 -13.97
N LYS A 22 3.19 2.32 -13.20
CA LYS A 22 1.98 1.51 -13.18
C LYS A 22 1.15 1.77 -14.44
N HIS A 23 0.60 0.70 -15.00
CA HIS A 23 -0.40 0.80 -16.07
C HIS A 23 -1.79 0.90 -15.46
N ASN A 24 -2.69 1.67 -16.09
CA ASN A 24 -4.09 1.67 -15.71
C ASN A 24 -4.69 0.29 -15.97
N LYS A 25 -5.45 -0.22 -15.01
CA LYS A 25 -6.18 -1.47 -15.17
C LYS A 25 -7.53 -1.36 -14.49
N VAL A 26 -8.61 -1.45 -15.26
CA VAL A 26 -9.96 -1.48 -14.73
C VAL A 26 -10.19 -2.77 -13.96
N SER A 27 -10.94 -2.69 -12.85
CA SER A 27 -11.35 -3.84 -12.05
C SER A 27 -12.72 -3.59 -11.44
N TRP A 28 -13.53 -4.64 -11.36
CA TRP A 28 -14.81 -4.55 -10.70
C TRP A 28 -14.65 -4.64 -9.19
N ASP A 29 -13.96 -5.65 -8.72
CA ASP A 29 -13.69 -5.83 -7.30
C ASP A 29 -12.21 -5.59 -6.95
N TRP A 30 -11.95 -5.29 -5.68
CA TRP A 30 -10.62 -4.99 -5.20
C TRP A 30 -9.67 -6.20 -5.23
N TYR A 31 -10.19 -7.41 -5.27
CA TYR A 31 -9.45 -8.67 -5.32
C TYR A 31 -9.25 -9.23 -6.74
N ASP A 32 -9.79 -8.59 -7.78
CA ASP A 32 -9.55 -8.96 -9.17
C ASP A 32 -8.07 -8.82 -9.55
N ILE A 33 -7.39 -7.87 -8.91
CA ILE A 33 -5.96 -7.66 -9.05
C ILE A 33 -5.33 -7.96 -7.70
N TRP A 34 -4.49 -8.99 -7.64
CA TRP A 34 -3.96 -9.53 -6.39
C TRP A 34 -2.44 -9.42 -6.31
N GLN A 35 -1.91 -9.16 -5.09
CA GLN A 35 -0.48 -9.15 -4.75
C GLN A 35 0.41 -8.41 -5.76
N GLU A 36 1.32 -9.11 -6.45
CA GLU A 36 2.30 -8.50 -7.37
C GLU A 36 1.66 -7.73 -8.52
N ALA A 37 0.47 -8.14 -8.99
CA ALA A 37 -0.24 -7.42 -10.03
C ALA A 37 -0.60 -5.99 -9.61
N HIS A 38 -0.82 -5.72 -8.29
CA HIS A 38 -1.00 -4.37 -7.76
C HIS A 38 0.26 -3.50 -7.85
N ASN A 39 1.45 -4.11 -7.85
CA ASN A 39 2.70 -3.37 -8.00
C ASN A 39 2.87 -2.83 -9.42
N LYS A 40 2.28 -3.50 -10.42
CA LYS A 40 2.37 -3.16 -11.85
C LYS A 40 1.17 -2.35 -12.35
N SER A 41 0.04 -2.35 -11.61
CA SER A 41 -1.21 -1.74 -12.06
C SER A 41 -1.68 -0.64 -11.12
N PHE A 42 -2.20 0.45 -11.70
CA PHE A 42 -3.04 1.42 -11.00
C PHE A 42 -4.50 1.03 -11.24
N THR A 43 -5.21 0.76 -10.16
CA THR A 43 -6.60 0.32 -10.21
C THR A 43 -7.41 0.94 -9.08
N VAL A 44 -8.68 1.18 -9.36
CA VAL A 44 -9.69 1.56 -8.38
C VAL A 44 -10.93 0.71 -8.64
N ALA A 45 -11.29 -0.15 -7.71
CA ALA A 45 -12.45 -1.03 -7.86
C ALA A 45 -13.70 -0.24 -8.29
N LYS A 46 -14.49 -0.77 -9.22
CA LYS A 46 -15.69 -0.15 -9.80
C LYS A 46 -15.46 1.16 -10.59
N ALA A 47 -14.21 1.52 -10.90
CA ALA A 47 -13.87 2.56 -11.86
C ALA A 47 -13.66 1.91 -13.23
N MET A 48 -14.77 1.50 -13.87
CA MET A 48 -14.76 0.72 -15.11
C MET A 48 -14.50 1.57 -16.36
N ARG A 49 -14.59 2.88 -16.27
CA ARG A 49 -14.27 3.80 -17.36
C ARG A 49 -12.82 4.26 -17.21
N GLU A 50 -12.05 4.14 -18.29
CA GLU A 50 -10.63 4.51 -18.34
C GLU A 50 -10.41 6.00 -18.02
N ASP A 51 -11.31 6.89 -18.51
CA ASP A 51 -11.21 8.33 -18.26
C ASP A 51 -11.40 8.70 -16.77
N ILE A 52 -12.23 7.94 -16.05
CA ILE A 52 -12.41 8.12 -14.58
C ILE A 52 -11.17 7.64 -13.85
N LEU A 53 -10.64 6.48 -14.23
CA LEU A 53 -9.43 5.91 -13.63
C LEU A 53 -8.24 6.83 -13.86
N GLN A 54 -8.14 7.43 -15.05
CA GLN A 54 -7.08 8.39 -15.39
C GLN A 54 -7.18 9.67 -14.57
N ASP A 55 -8.38 10.26 -14.41
CA ASP A 55 -8.56 11.45 -13.54
C ASP A 55 -8.13 11.18 -12.10
N ILE A 56 -8.49 10.00 -11.57
CA ILE A 56 -8.10 9.62 -10.20
C ILE A 56 -6.57 9.49 -10.11
N ARG A 57 -5.94 8.86 -11.10
CA ARG A 57 -4.50 8.69 -11.18
C ARG A 57 -3.76 10.03 -11.20
N GLU A 58 -4.17 10.92 -12.09
CA GLU A 58 -3.58 12.27 -12.21
C GLU A 58 -3.71 13.08 -10.93
N ALA A 59 -4.87 13.01 -10.28
CA ALA A 59 -5.07 13.65 -8.99
C ALA A 59 -4.15 13.09 -7.90
N VAL A 60 -3.90 11.76 -7.90
CA VAL A 60 -2.94 11.13 -6.98
C VAL A 60 -1.51 11.54 -7.30
N GLU A 61 -1.10 11.55 -8.57
CA GLU A 61 0.22 12.00 -9.00
C GLU A 61 0.48 13.45 -8.58
N LYS A 62 -0.51 14.32 -8.80
CA LYS A 62 -0.45 15.72 -8.39
C LYS A 62 -0.38 15.87 -6.87
N ALA A 63 -1.13 15.05 -6.13
CA ALA A 63 -1.09 15.06 -4.67
C ALA A 63 0.30 14.64 -4.12
N ILE A 64 0.98 13.68 -4.76
CA ILE A 64 2.32 13.26 -4.37
C ILE A 64 3.34 14.36 -4.73
N SER A 65 3.29 14.90 -5.96
CA SER A 65 4.28 15.86 -6.46
C SER A 65 4.23 17.22 -5.74
N GLU A 66 3.04 17.67 -5.42
CA GLU A 66 2.80 18.98 -4.79
C GLU A 66 2.61 18.89 -3.27
N GLY A 67 2.66 17.68 -2.68
CA GLY A 67 2.44 17.50 -1.24
C GLY A 67 1.03 17.88 -0.77
N LYS A 68 0.01 17.71 -1.64
CA LYS A 68 -1.37 18.12 -1.33
C LYS A 68 -1.95 17.35 -0.16
N THR A 69 -2.71 18.06 0.67
CA THR A 69 -3.52 17.44 1.72
C THR A 69 -4.71 16.69 1.12
N PHE A 70 -5.28 15.75 1.90
CA PHE A 70 -6.51 15.06 1.49
C PHE A 70 -7.65 16.05 1.16
N ARG A 71 -7.78 17.13 1.93
CA ARG A 71 -8.82 18.15 1.71
C ARG A 71 -8.69 18.83 0.34
N SER A 72 -7.47 19.20 -0.05
CA SER A 72 -7.19 19.77 -1.37
C SER A 72 -7.45 18.77 -2.49
N PHE A 73 -6.94 17.54 -2.35
CA PHE A 73 -7.18 16.44 -3.28
C PHE A 73 -8.68 16.19 -3.50
N GLN A 74 -9.45 16.09 -2.40
CA GLN A 74 -10.92 15.91 -2.48
C GLN A 74 -11.61 17.06 -3.20
N LYS A 75 -11.27 18.31 -2.82
CA LYS A 75 -11.90 19.51 -3.38
C LYS A 75 -11.72 19.60 -4.90
N GLU A 76 -10.57 19.17 -5.41
CA GLU A 76 -10.27 19.21 -6.85
C GLU A 76 -10.92 18.03 -7.60
N LEU A 77 -10.83 16.81 -7.08
CA LEU A 77 -11.25 15.60 -7.79
C LEU A 77 -12.76 15.31 -7.69
N GLN A 78 -13.38 15.57 -6.54
CA GLN A 78 -14.80 15.23 -6.32
C GLN A 78 -15.75 15.82 -7.36
N PRO A 79 -15.67 17.11 -7.74
CA PRO A 79 -16.57 17.68 -8.75
C PRO A 79 -16.41 17.02 -10.13
N ILE A 80 -15.20 16.61 -10.49
CA ILE A 80 -14.90 15.92 -11.76
C ILE A 80 -15.61 14.58 -11.79
N LEU A 81 -15.48 13.80 -10.71
CA LEU A 81 -16.10 12.47 -10.60
C LEU A 81 -17.63 12.56 -10.55
N GLN A 82 -18.18 13.59 -9.88
CA GLN A 82 -19.61 13.86 -9.87
C GLN A 82 -20.14 14.17 -11.27
N LYS A 83 -19.46 15.06 -12.01
CA LYS A 83 -19.82 15.39 -13.40
C LYS A 83 -19.76 14.18 -14.33
N LYS A 84 -18.85 13.25 -14.11
CA LYS A 84 -18.71 12.00 -14.88
C LYS A 84 -19.67 10.88 -14.42
N GLY A 85 -20.52 11.12 -13.41
CA GLY A 85 -21.45 10.13 -12.88
C GLY A 85 -20.83 9.06 -11.98
N TRP A 86 -19.58 9.23 -11.56
CA TRP A 86 -18.92 8.26 -10.65
C TRP A 86 -18.95 8.74 -9.19
N TRP A 87 -20.19 8.96 -8.68
CA TRP A 87 -20.38 9.42 -7.31
C TRP A 87 -21.68 8.91 -6.72
N GLY A 88 -21.69 8.60 -5.42
CA GLY A 88 -22.86 8.12 -4.72
C GLY A 88 -23.11 6.62 -4.89
N LYS A 89 -24.35 6.23 -4.76
CA LYS A 89 -24.82 4.85 -4.96
C LYS A 89 -25.56 4.78 -6.29
N GLU A 90 -25.19 3.82 -7.12
CA GLU A 90 -25.79 3.58 -8.42
C GLU A 90 -26.23 2.11 -8.55
N PHE A 91 -27.26 1.89 -9.35
CA PHE A 91 -27.67 0.55 -9.73
C PHE A 91 -26.88 0.11 -10.97
N VAL A 92 -26.21 -1.02 -10.87
CA VAL A 92 -25.40 -1.58 -11.94
C VAL A 92 -25.91 -2.98 -12.23
N VAL A 93 -26.01 -3.32 -13.52
CA VAL A 93 -26.35 -4.66 -13.98
C VAL A 93 -25.06 -5.47 -14.12
N ASP A 94 -25.00 -6.61 -13.46
CA ASP A 94 -23.85 -7.53 -13.58
C ASP A 94 -23.90 -8.30 -14.92
N SER A 95 -22.84 -9.06 -15.21
CA SER A 95 -22.76 -9.89 -16.44
C SER A 95 -23.81 -11.01 -16.52
N LYS A 96 -24.52 -11.26 -15.43
CA LYS A 96 -25.60 -12.26 -15.34
C LYS A 96 -26.99 -11.63 -15.40
N GLY A 97 -27.08 -10.30 -15.62
CA GLY A 97 -28.34 -9.57 -15.67
C GLY A 97 -28.92 -9.17 -14.31
N ASN A 98 -28.25 -9.44 -13.20
CA ASN A 98 -28.76 -9.06 -11.87
C ASN A 98 -28.45 -7.58 -11.60
N THR A 99 -29.41 -6.87 -11.05
CA THR A 99 -29.24 -5.47 -10.65
C THR A 99 -28.72 -5.40 -9.21
N GLU A 100 -27.60 -4.72 -9.03
CA GLU A 100 -26.98 -4.49 -7.73
C GLU A 100 -26.77 -3.01 -7.46
N GLN A 101 -27.14 -2.54 -6.27
CA GLN A 101 -26.78 -1.20 -5.83
C GLN A 101 -25.33 -1.20 -5.33
N VAL A 102 -24.48 -0.43 -5.99
CA VAL A 102 -23.05 -0.33 -5.66
C VAL A 102 -22.68 1.09 -5.24
N GLN A 103 -21.75 1.21 -4.30
CA GLN A 103 -21.14 2.48 -3.95
C GLN A 103 -20.03 2.79 -4.95
N LEU A 104 -20.20 3.83 -5.76
CA LEU A 104 -19.16 4.38 -6.65
C LEU A 104 -18.23 5.33 -5.88
N GLY A 105 -18.24 6.61 -6.14
CA GLY A 105 -17.47 7.60 -5.41
C GLY A 105 -18.07 7.93 -4.04
N SER A 106 -17.24 8.24 -3.07
CA SER A 106 -17.62 8.85 -1.79
C SER A 106 -16.38 9.45 -1.11
N VAL A 107 -16.58 10.33 -0.12
CA VAL A 107 -15.50 10.93 0.65
C VAL A 107 -14.62 9.86 1.29
N ASN A 108 -15.22 8.80 1.86
CA ASN A 108 -14.48 7.71 2.47
C ASN A 108 -13.67 6.90 1.45
N ARG A 109 -14.20 6.68 0.25
CA ARG A 109 -13.46 6.02 -0.83
C ARG A 109 -12.30 6.88 -1.31
N LEU A 110 -12.52 8.17 -1.57
CA LEU A 110 -11.44 9.10 -1.93
C LEU A 110 -10.35 9.13 -0.86
N LYS A 111 -10.73 9.12 0.43
CA LYS A 111 -9.77 9.07 1.53
C LYS A 111 -8.96 7.78 1.53
N THR A 112 -9.56 6.66 1.18
CA THR A 112 -8.87 5.38 1.07
C THR A 112 -7.92 5.38 -0.14
N ILE A 113 -8.39 5.82 -1.32
CA ILE A 113 -7.58 5.95 -2.55
C ILE A 113 -6.36 6.83 -2.28
N TYR A 114 -6.57 8.03 -1.74
CA TYR A 114 -5.51 8.95 -1.41
C TYR A 114 -4.48 8.32 -0.46
N ARG A 115 -4.91 7.80 0.69
CA ARG A 115 -4.01 7.25 1.73
C ARG A 115 -3.22 6.05 1.25
N VAL A 116 -3.87 5.11 0.57
CA VAL A 116 -3.22 3.89 0.09
C VAL A 116 -2.17 4.23 -0.96
N ASN A 117 -2.49 5.05 -1.94
CA ASN A 117 -1.55 5.40 -3.00
C ASN A 117 -0.38 6.25 -2.48
N MET A 118 -0.64 7.22 -1.58
CA MET A 118 0.42 7.97 -0.91
C MET A 118 1.36 7.02 -0.17
N GLN A 119 0.82 6.18 0.71
CA GLN A 119 1.60 5.26 1.52
C GLN A 119 2.42 4.29 0.67
N THR A 120 1.79 3.66 -0.32
CA THR A 120 2.46 2.68 -1.19
C THR A 120 3.58 3.33 -2.01
N SER A 121 3.33 4.51 -2.57
CA SER A 121 4.33 5.22 -3.39
C SER A 121 5.53 5.67 -2.56
N TYR A 122 5.31 6.21 -1.37
CA TYR A 122 6.41 6.58 -0.46
C TYR A 122 7.19 5.37 0.03
N GLN A 123 6.54 4.28 0.37
CA GLN A 123 7.22 3.06 0.82
C GLN A 123 8.02 2.40 -0.31
N ALA A 124 7.52 2.42 -1.54
CA ALA A 124 8.28 1.96 -2.71
C ALA A 124 9.55 2.81 -2.95
N GLY A 125 9.46 4.13 -2.78
CA GLY A 125 10.62 5.01 -2.83
C GLY A 125 11.63 4.69 -1.72
N ARG A 126 11.16 4.48 -0.49
CA ARG A 126 12.01 4.08 0.65
C ARG A 126 12.69 2.73 0.41
N TYR A 127 11.92 1.73 -0.05
CA TYR A 127 12.45 0.41 -0.38
C TYR A 127 13.63 0.52 -1.35
N LYS A 128 13.45 1.29 -2.43
CA LYS A 128 14.52 1.51 -3.41
C LYS A 128 15.77 2.12 -2.78
N THR A 129 15.61 3.18 -1.98
CA THR A 129 16.74 3.80 -1.28
C THR A 129 17.38 2.83 -0.29
N GLN A 130 16.61 2.01 0.42
CA GLN A 130 17.14 1.03 1.37
C GLN A 130 17.93 -0.08 0.68
N ILE A 131 17.48 -0.58 -0.48
CA ILE A 131 18.22 -1.55 -1.30
C ILE A 131 19.55 -0.95 -1.80
N GLU A 132 19.55 0.33 -2.23
CA GLU A 132 20.77 1.01 -2.69
C GLU A 132 21.80 1.23 -1.56
N ASN A 133 21.42 1.06 -0.29
CA ASN A 133 22.26 1.28 0.88
C ASN A 133 22.52 0.01 1.70
N THR A 134 22.32 -1.18 1.15
CA THR A 134 22.45 -2.45 1.87
C THR A 134 23.88 -2.77 2.33
N ASP A 135 24.90 -2.26 1.63
CA ASP A 135 26.32 -2.41 2.04
C ASP A 135 26.59 -1.78 3.41
N SER A 136 26.01 -0.61 3.67
CA SER A 136 26.17 0.12 4.94
C SER A 136 25.09 -0.22 5.97
N ARG A 137 23.90 -0.67 5.52
CA ARG A 137 22.73 -0.95 6.34
C ARG A 137 22.06 -2.27 5.95
N PRO A 138 22.71 -3.40 6.23
CA PRO A 138 22.26 -4.72 5.77
C PRO A 138 21.09 -5.29 6.56
N TYR A 139 20.71 -4.70 7.69
CA TYR A 139 19.63 -5.20 8.53
C TYR A 139 18.44 -4.25 8.48
N TRP A 140 17.27 -4.83 8.42
CA TRP A 140 16.03 -4.10 8.39
C TRP A 140 15.13 -4.50 9.55
N GLU A 141 14.58 -3.49 10.23
CA GLU A 141 13.67 -3.65 11.35
C GLU A 141 12.25 -3.33 10.91
N TYR A 142 11.31 -4.22 11.23
CA TYR A 142 9.89 -3.95 11.04
C TYR A 142 9.38 -3.05 12.16
N VAL A 143 8.78 -1.91 11.82
CA VAL A 143 8.27 -0.93 12.78
C VAL A 143 6.79 -0.73 12.58
N ALA A 144 5.99 -1.21 13.53
CA ALA A 144 4.56 -0.94 13.61
C ALA A 144 4.25 0.33 14.40
N VAL A 145 3.13 0.97 14.07
CA VAL A 145 2.57 2.02 14.93
C VAL A 145 1.72 1.32 15.99
N LEU A 146 2.22 1.25 17.22
CA LEU A 146 1.56 0.51 18.31
C LEU A 146 0.42 1.35 18.93
N ASP A 147 -0.74 1.35 18.26
CA ASP A 147 -1.97 1.97 18.78
C ASP A 147 -3.18 1.04 18.55
N ALA A 148 -4.35 1.42 19.06
CA ALA A 148 -5.59 0.65 18.96
C ALA A 148 -6.10 0.38 17.53
N ARG A 149 -5.48 0.99 16.50
CA ARG A 149 -5.83 0.76 15.09
C ARG A 149 -4.89 -0.20 14.39
N THR A 150 -3.82 -0.60 15.06
CA THR A 150 -2.85 -1.53 14.48
C THR A 150 -3.36 -2.95 14.64
N ARG A 151 -3.33 -3.70 13.55
CA ARG A 151 -3.75 -5.11 13.58
C ARG A 151 -2.82 -5.92 14.48
N PRO A 152 -3.34 -6.89 15.26
CA PRO A 152 -2.52 -7.72 16.12
C PRO A 152 -1.33 -8.38 15.39
N GLU A 153 -1.56 -8.92 14.19
CA GLU A 153 -0.54 -9.53 13.36
C GLU A 153 0.59 -8.56 12.95
N HIS A 154 0.28 -7.26 12.79
CA HIS A 154 1.31 -6.25 12.52
C HIS A 154 2.05 -5.82 13.78
N ALA A 155 1.34 -5.76 14.91
CA ALA A 155 1.94 -5.42 16.19
C ALA A 155 2.96 -6.46 16.63
N GLN A 156 2.67 -7.74 16.40
CA GLN A 156 3.58 -8.86 16.69
C GLN A 156 4.89 -8.82 15.89
N LEU A 157 4.87 -8.26 14.68
CA LEU A 157 6.08 -8.10 13.86
C LEU A 157 6.97 -6.94 14.32
N ASN A 158 6.47 -6.07 15.22
CA ASN A 158 7.20 -4.88 15.64
C ASN A 158 8.52 -5.23 16.32
N GLY A 159 9.61 -4.63 15.84
CA GLY A 159 10.96 -4.83 16.37
C GLY A 159 11.68 -6.05 15.84
N LEU A 160 11.05 -6.89 15.00
CA LEU A 160 11.74 -7.98 14.33
C LEU A 160 12.76 -7.41 13.35
N ILE A 161 13.96 -7.96 13.40
CA ILE A 161 15.09 -7.54 12.58
C ILE A 161 15.52 -8.72 11.71
N PHE A 162 15.49 -8.51 10.40
CA PHE A 162 15.99 -9.49 9.43
C PHE A 162 17.05 -8.86 8.55
N ARG A 163 17.88 -9.68 7.94
CA ARG A 163 18.75 -9.22 6.87
C ARG A 163 17.90 -8.76 5.67
N TYR A 164 18.39 -7.81 4.88
CA TYR A 164 17.63 -7.19 3.76
C TYR A 164 17.18 -8.20 2.69
N ASP A 165 17.94 -9.29 2.51
CA ASP A 165 17.69 -10.36 1.54
C ASP A 165 16.88 -11.54 2.11
N ASP A 166 16.44 -11.46 3.37
CA ASP A 166 15.59 -12.47 3.98
C ASP A 166 14.23 -12.56 3.25
N PRO A 167 13.73 -13.78 2.93
CA PRO A 167 12.44 -14.00 2.27
C PRO A 167 11.25 -13.30 2.94
N PHE A 168 11.32 -13.01 4.25
CA PHE A 168 10.32 -12.24 4.98
C PHE A 168 9.93 -10.95 4.24
N TRP A 169 10.89 -10.21 3.70
CA TRP A 169 10.63 -8.92 3.07
C TRP A 169 9.87 -9.02 1.76
N SER A 170 9.87 -10.15 1.09
CA SER A 170 9.08 -10.35 -0.13
C SER A 170 7.58 -10.25 0.12
N SER A 171 7.12 -10.62 1.33
CA SER A 171 5.71 -10.64 1.71
C SER A 171 5.33 -9.59 2.74
N PHE A 172 6.27 -9.20 3.63
CA PHE A 172 5.97 -8.36 4.79
C PHE A 172 6.55 -6.95 4.73
N TYR A 173 7.23 -6.57 3.64
CA TYR A 173 7.63 -5.16 3.49
C TYR A 173 6.38 -4.27 3.38
N PRO A 174 6.20 -3.28 4.30
CA PRO A 174 5.00 -2.45 4.32
C PRO A 174 4.80 -1.62 3.05
N PRO A 175 3.52 -1.34 2.68
CA PRO A 175 2.31 -1.50 3.45
C PRO A 175 1.66 -2.89 3.30
N ASN A 176 1.34 -3.55 4.40
CA ASN A 176 0.69 -4.85 4.43
C ASN A 176 -0.83 -4.69 4.59
N GLY A 177 -1.52 -4.54 3.44
CA GLY A 177 -2.97 -4.37 3.38
C GLY A 177 -3.45 -2.93 3.63
N TRP A 178 -4.77 -2.78 3.57
CA TRP A 178 -5.45 -1.49 3.63
C TRP A 178 -5.14 -0.70 4.91
N ARG A 179 -4.78 0.59 4.74
CA ARG A 179 -4.51 1.53 5.84
C ARG A 179 -3.36 1.12 6.76
N CYS A 180 -2.49 0.23 6.32
CA CYS A 180 -1.26 -0.09 7.04
C CYS A 180 -0.40 1.17 7.20
N ARG A 181 0.16 1.38 8.42
CA ARG A 181 1.02 2.52 8.76
C ARG A 181 2.42 2.08 9.18
N CYS A 182 2.70 0.79 9.06
CA CYS A 182 4.02 0.24 9.37
C CYS A 182 5.07 0.78 8.40
N ARG A 183 6.32 0.69 8.81
CA ARG A 183 7.48 1.09 8.03
C ARG A 183 8.66 0.15 8.32
N VAL A 184 9.73 0.31 7.57
CA VAL A 184 11.00 -0.38 7.80
C VAL A 184 12.07 0.64 8.15
N ASN A 185 12.89 0.35 9.17
CA ASN A 185 14.12 1.06 9.47
C ASN A 185 15.30 0.24 8.97
N ALA A 186 16.21 0.85 8.21
CA ALA A 186 17.46 0.23 7.80
C ALA A 186 18.54 0.48 8.87
N LEU A 187 19.15 -0.59 9.38
CA LEU A 187 20.09 -0.60 10.48
C LEU A 187 21.49 -0.99 9.97
N ALA A 188 22.50 -0.30 10.48
CA ALA A 188 23.90 -0.65 10.25
C ALA A 188 24.38 -1.71 11.26
N ASN A 189 25.53 -2.35 11.00
CA ASN A 189 26.12 -3.36 11.88
C ASN A 189 26.27 -2.89 13.33
N TYR A 190 26.66 -1.62 13.55
CA TYR A 190 26.82 -1.07 14.89
C TYR A 190 25.50 -0.88 15.66
N ASN A 191 24.36 -0.90 15.00
CA ASN A 191 23.05 -0.86 15.64
C ASN A 191 22.64 -2.22 16.23
N ILE A 192 23.28 -3.30 15.79
CA ILE A 192 23.03 -4.67 16.26
C ILE A 192 23.95 -4.98 17.43
N LYS A 193 23.43 -4.94 18.64
CA LYS A 193 24.20 -5.18 19.85
C LYS A 193 24.56 -6.66 20.05
N LYS A 194 23.66 -7.57 19.65
CA LYS A 194 23.84 -9.03 19.75
C LYS A 194 23.31 -9.68 18.48
N LYS A 195 24.02 -10.70 17.96
CA LYS A 195 23.56 -11.49 16.79
C LYS A 195 22.19 -12.15 17.00
N SER A 196 21.83 -12.50 18.24
CA SER A 196 20.53 -13.05 18.60
C SER A 196 19.35 -12.09 18.38
N GLN A 197 19.60 -10.80 18.10
CA GLN A 197 18.57 -9.85 17.71
C GLN A 197 18.14 -10.01 16.24
N ILE A 198 18.93 -10.71 15.42
CA ILE A 198 18.63 -10.93 14.02
C ILE A 198 17.79 -12.21 13.92
N SER A 199 16.59 -12.05 13.38
CA SER A 199 15.68 -13.16 13.10
C SER A 199 16.00 -13.77 11.72
N SER A 200 15.61 -15.04 11.52
CA SER A 200 15.51 -15.68 10.21
C SER A 200 14.04 -16.06 9.96
N SER A 201 13.60 -15.96 8.72
CA SER A 201 12.28 -16.45 8.33
C SER A 201 12.27 -17.89 7.82
N ASP A 202 13.43 -18.58 7.89
CA ASP A 202 13.53 -19.97 7.46
C ASP A 202 12.57 -20.87 8.23
N GLY A 203 11.72 -21.61 7.52
CA GLY A 203 10.67 -22.44 8.09
C GLY A 203 9.50 -21.70 8.76
N CYS A 204 9.50 -20.36 8.74
CA CYS A 204 8.49 -19.53 9.38
C CYS A 204 7.44 -18.93 8.42
N LEU A 205 7.56 -19.17 7.12
CA LEU A 205 6.63 -18.67 6.13
C LEU A 205 5.75 -19.81 5.63
N SER A 206 4.44 -19.62 5.70
CA SER A 206 3.45 -20.54 5.14
C SER A 206 2.41 -19.81 4.31
N GLN A 207 1.68 -20.56 3.47
CA GLN A 207 0.57 -20.04 2.68
C GLN A 207 -0.76 -20.46 3.31
N GLU A 208 -1.64 -19.50 3.53
CA GLU A 208 -3.00 -19.74 3.99
C GLU A 208 -4.02 -19.19 2.99
N MET A 209 -5.14 -19.86 2.84
CA MET A 209 -6.26 -19.35 2.05
C MET A 209 -7.13 -18.46 2.91
N ARG A 210 -7.24 -17.20 2.55
CA ARG A 210 -8.04 -16.19 3.26
C ARG A 210 -9.27 -15.80 2.46
N LEU A 211 -10.43 -15.82 3.10
CA LEU A 211 -11.69 -15.35 2.50
C LEU A 211 -11.57 -13.83 2.22
N VAL A 212 -11.65 -13.43 0.95
CA VAL A 212 -11.57 -12.03 0.51
C VAL A 212 -12.92 -11.43 0.19
N SER A 213 -13.91 -12.24 -0.11
CA SER A 213 -15.28 -11.83 -0.37
C SER A 213 -16.30 -12.81 0.24
N LYS A 214 -17.06 -12.32 1.21
CA LYS A 214 -18.19 -13.09 1.78
C LYS A 214 -19.32 -13.28 0.77
N LYS A 215 -19.49 -12.34 -0.18
CA LYS A 215 -20.57 -12.38 -1.17
C LYS A 215 -20.34 -13.47 -2.22
N SER A 216 -19.10 -13.56 -2.77
CA SER A 216 -18.76 -14.56 -3.79
C SER A 216 -18.18 -15.85 -3.21
N GLY A 217 -17.85 -15.90 -1.93
CA GLY A 217 -17.11 -17.02 -1.33
C GLY A 217 -15.64 -17.10 -1.81
N GLU A 218 -15.09 -16.02 -2.36
CA GLU A 218 -13.77 -15.99 -2.96
C GLU A 218 -12.67 -16.08 -1.91
N TYR A 219 -11.72 -17.00 -2.12
CA TYR A 219 -10.51 -17.16 -1.30
C TYR A 219 -9.28 -16.80 -2.12
N LYS A 220 -8.29 -16.19 -1.48
CA LYS A 220 -6.98 -15.89 -2.07
C LYS A 220 -5.85 -16.35 -1.14
N PRO A 221 -4.73 -16.83 -1.71
CA PRO A 221 -3.56 -17.19 -0.90
C PRO A 221 -2.93 -15.94 -0.29
N VAL A 222 -2.55 -16.05 0.97
CA VAL A 222 -1.77 -15.04 1.70
C VAL A 222 -0.60 -15.70 2.39
N THR A 223 0.54 -15.03 2.42
CA THR A 223 1.69 -15.49 3.21
C THR A 223 1.49 -15.07 4.66
N VAL A 224 1.67 -15.99 5.58
CA VAL A 224 1.66 -15.75 7.03
C VAL A 224 3.03 -16.07 7.63
N TYR A 225 3.38 -15.33 8.69
CA TYR A 225 4.59 -15.58 9.49
C TYR A 225 4.19 -16.35 10.74
N THR A 226 4.60 -17.59 10.86
CA THR A 226 4.12 -18.55 11.85
C THR A 226 4.97 -18.60 13.12
N CYS A 227 6.22 -18.14 13.08
CA CYS A 227 7.13 -18.24 14.21
C CYS A 227 6.79 -17.36 15.43
N LEU A 228 5.76 -16.50 15.33
CA LEU A 228 5.25 -15.71 16.46
C LEU A 228 4.14 -16.40 17.25
N LEU A 229 3.63 -17.52 16.77
CA LEU A 229 2.49 -18.22 17.40
C LEU A 229 2.87 -19.01 18.67
N TYR A 230 4.16 -19.00 19.04
CA TYR A 230 4.69 -19.81 20.14
C TYR A 230 5.42 -19.02 21.25
N THR A 231 5.23 -17.67 21.31
CA THR A 231 5.76 -16.84 22.40
C THR A 231 4.68 -16.29 23.32
#